data_5c2a7d7f69bd68e1ac9f0a2782758e55
#
_entry.id   5c2a7d7f69bd68e1ac9f0a2782758e55
#
_cell.length_a   1.000
_cell.length_b   1.000
_cell.length_c   1.000
_cell.angle_alpha   90.00
_cell.angle_beta   90.00
_cell.angle_gamma   90.00
#
_symmetry.space_group_name_H-M   'P 1'
#
loop_
_entity.id
_entity.type
_entity.pdbx_description
1 polymer ?
#
loop_
_entity_poly.entity_id
_entity_poly.type
_entity_poly.pdbx_seq_one_letter_code
_entity_poly.pdbx_strand_id
1 'polypeptide(L)'
;MCSSDLNHQITKDYIEQGYKPCSAWFEGMVKKLKYDRRKVAQELECNFLGSGDNVFESELMQNIAKNQLREPQAKLMGSALWIFKEPVNGHKYVMGLDVSRGDSEDFSSIQIIDFDEREQVLEYVGKVPPDVLAEIAYKWGTMYSAYCVIDITGGMGVSSARKLQEMNYEFGLYVDNVDPNKKWKWDPKANEKIPGINFNNKRVQIIASFEEAIRHGFKVYSHRTYNEMNTFVYINGRPDHQKGQHDDCIMGISMAIYVAEKSFQSLQKVVNHTKAMLNSWSTTLHENKNT
;
A
#
# COMPACT_ATOMS: atom_id res chain seq x y z
N MET A 1 -16.19 42.52 31.59
CA MET A 1 -15.23 42.36 30.46
C MET A 1 -16.03 42.00 29.23
N CYS A 2 -15.98 42.84 28.18
CA CYS A 2 -16.68 42.56 26.93
C CYS A 2 -16.05 41.34 26.24
N SER A 3 -16.86 40.57 25.55
CA SER A 3 -16.41 39.36 24.81
C SER A 3 -15.31 39.65 23.77
N SER A 4 -15.23 40.92 23.30
CA SER A 4 -14.19 41.44 22.41
C SER A 4 -12.79 41.45 23.03
N ASP A 5 -12.68 41.77 24.33
CA ASP A 5 -11.37 41.90 25.01
C ASP A 5 -10.76 40.56 25.32
N LEU A 6 -11.61 39.56 25.64
CA LEU A 6 -11.19 38.17 25.83
C LEU A 6 -10.68 37.54 24.55
N ASN A 7 -11.34 37.82 23.42
CA ASN A 7 -10.88 37.31 22.13
C ASN A 7 -9.55 37.97 21.71
N HIS A 8 -9.38 39.27 21.97
CA HIS A 8 -8.14 39.98 21.67
C HIS A 8 -6.93 39.42 22.46
N GLN A 9 -7.12 39.12 23.76
CA GLN A 9 -6.05 38.53 24.58
C GLN A 9 -5.71 37.09 24.14
N ILE A 10 -6.72 36.31 23.81
CA ILE A 10 -6.52 34.96 23.28
C ILE A 10 -5.70 34.99 21.99
N THR A 11 -6.02 35.93 21.10
CA THR A 11 -5.29 36.09 19.82
C THR A 11 -3.84 36.49 20.04
N LYS A 12 -3.57 37.41 21.01
CA LYS A 12 -2.19 37.78 21.37
C LYS A 12 -1.39 36.60 21.89
N ASP A 13 -1.89 35.94 22.92
CA ASP A 13 -1.23 34.73 23.50
C ASP A 13 -0.95 33.68 22.43
N TYR A 14 -1.89 33.51 21.49
CA TYR A 14 -1.80 32.59 20.40
C TYR A 14 -0.66 32.92 19.42
N ILE A 15 -0.52 34.20 19.04
CA ILE A 15 0.55 34.70 18.17
C ILE A 15 1.92 34.60 18.88
N GLU A 16 2.01 34.93 20.18
CA GLU A 16 3.24 34.83 20.98
C GLU A 16 3.74 33.40 21.08
N GLN A 17 2.83 32.41 21.04
CA GLN A 17 3.18 30.99 20.99
C GLN A 17 3.53 30.51 19.57
N GLY A 18 3.60 31.41 18.59
CA GLY A 18 4.04 31.14 17.22
C GLY A 18 3.00 30.52 16.31
N TYR A 19 1.73 30.65 16.63
CA TYR A 19 0.63 30.26 15.76
C TYR A 19 0.20 31.40 14.82
N LYS A 20 -0.32 31.05 13.66
CA LYS A 20 -0.92 32.02 12.74
C LYS A 20 -2.39 32.29 13.10
N PRO A 21 -2.87 33.54 13.06
CA PRO A 21 -4.28 33.86 13.30
C PRO A 21 -5.20 32.98 12.44
N CYS A 22 -6.25 32.44 13.06
CA CYS A 22 -7.23 31.58 12.43
C CYS A 22 -8.66 32.01 12.84
N SER A 23 -9.54 31.07 13.18
CA SER A 23 -10.87 31.44 13.72
C SER A 23 -10.84 31.55 15.25
N ALA A 24 -11.71 32.35 15.82
CA ALA A 24 -11.85 32.51 17.28
C ALA A 24 -12.13 31.18 17.98
N TRP A 25 -12.83 30.25 17.31
CA TRP A 25 -13.07 28.91 17.81
C TRP A 25 -11.77 28.12 17.89
N PHE A 26 -10.96 28.11 16.81
CA PHE A 26 -9.70 27.37 16.74
C PHE A 26 -8.70 27.90 17.77
N GLU A 27 -8.54 29.24 17.88
CA GLU A 27 -7.68 29.88 18.87
C GLU A 27 -8.10 29.54 20.32
N GLY A 28 -9.39 29.49 20.58
CA GLY A 28 -9.96 29.06 21.87
C GLY A 28 -9.65 27.60 22.19
N MET A 29 -9.69 26.73 21.19
CA MET A 29 -9.35 25.33 21.36
C MET A 29 -7.84 25.12 21.59
N VAL A 30 -6.99 25.83 20.86
CA VAL A 30 -5.52 25.80 21.09
C VAL A 30 -5.19 26.24 22.52
N LYS A 31 -5.85 27.26 23.05
CA LYS A 31 -5.70 27.66 24.46
C LYS A 31 -6.13 26.55 25.44
N LYS A 32 -7.25 25.87 25.16
CA LYS A 32 -7.68 24.72 25.97
C LYS A 32 -6.68 23.58 25.97
N LEU A 33 -6.01 23.38 24.87
CA LEU A 33 -4.90 22.41 24.70
C LEU A 33 -3.58 22.91 25.26
N LYS A 34 -3.58 24.05 25.99
CA LYS A 34 -2.40 24.67 26.64
C LYS A 34 -1.27 24.97 25.67
N TYR A 35 -1.59 25.35 24.43
CA TYR A 35 -0.62 25.62 23.35
C TYR A 35 0.32 24.43 23.04
N ASP A 36 -0.06 23.22 23.43
CA ASP A 36 0.67 22.01 23.11
C ASP A 36 0.57 21.75 21.61
N ARG A 37 1.63 22.04 20.86
CA ARG A 37 1.67 21.90 19.39
C ARG A 37 1.33 20.51 18.93
N ARG A 38 1.74 19.48 19.66
CA ARG A 38 1.49 18.09 19.35
C ARG A 38 -0.01 17.78 19.42
N LYS A 39 -0.65 18.19 20.53
CA LYS A 39 -2.11 18.03 20.71
C LYS A 39 -2.91 18.85 19.73
N VAL A 40 -2.47 20.08 19.44
CA VAL A 40 -3.13 20.94 18.44
C VAL A 40 -3.08 20.28 17.06
N ALA A 41 -1.91 19.79 16.64
CA ALA A 41 -1.75 19.07 15.39
C ALA A 41 -2.65 17.83 15.33
N GLN A 42 -2.72 17.05 16.39
CA GLN A 42 -3.55 15.85 16.47
C GLN A 42 -5.05 16.13 16.49
N GLU A 43 -5.50 17.03 17.37
CA GLU A 43 -6.92 17.17 17.69
C GLU A 43 -7.64 18.22 16.81
N LEU A 44 -6.91 19.22 16.30
CA LEU A 44 -7.48 20.32 15.54
C LEU A 44 -7.08 20.34 14.07
N GLU A 45 -5.85 19.96 13.76
CA GLU A 45 -5.33 20.00 12.39
C GLU A 45 -5.38 18.60 11.73
N CYS A 46 -5.82 17.58 12.46
CA CYS A 46 -5.79 16.16 12.03
C CYS A 46 -4.41 15.74 11.50
N ASN A 47 -3.36 16.39 12.03
CA ASN A 47 -1.99 16.14 11.62
C ASN A 47 -1.32 15.20 12.64
N PHE A 48 -1.35 13.91 12.36
CA PHE A 48 -0.81 12.87 13.24
C PHE A 48 0.67 12.62 13.05
N LEU A 49 1.32 13.32 12.12
CA LEU A 49 2.76 13.20 11.84
C LEU A 49 3.67 13.50 13.06
N GLY A 50 3.14 14.11 14.11
CA GLY A 50 3.86 14.42 15.34
C GLY A 50 3.60 13.50 16.53
N SER A 51 2.73 12.48 16.41
CA SER A 51 2.27 11.68 17.56
C SER A 51 3.29 10.65 18.06
N GLY A 52 4.27 10.28 17.26
CA GLY A 52 5.22 9.20 17.57
C GLY A 52 4.62 7.78 17.42
N ASP A 53 3.32 7.69 17.17
CA ASP A 53 2.61 6.43 16.94
C ASP A 53 2.33 6.17 15.46
N ASN A 54 2.67 7.11 14.57
CA ASN A 54 2.50 6.92 13.13
C ASN A 54 3.46 5.83 12.63
N VAL A 55 2.97 4.95 11.75
CA VAL A 55 3.76 3.88 11.13
C VAL A 55 4.83 4.45 10.20
N PHE A 56 4.51 5.55 9.51
CA PHE A 56 5.44 6.21 8.59
C PHE A 56 6.09 7.43 9.25
N GLU A 57 7.41 7.52 9.17
CA GLU A 57 8.18 8.61 9.79
C GLU A 57 7.79 9.98 9.21
N SER A 58 7.70 10.98 10.07
CA SER A 58 7.27 12.34 9.71
C SER A 58 8.11 12.98 8.60
N GLU A 59 9.43 12.74 8.61
CA GLU A 59 10.35 13.28 7.61
C GLU A 59 10.06 12.67 6.22
N LEU A 60 9.85 11.34 6.16
CA LEU A 60 9.47 10.65 4.93
C LEU A 60 8.13 11.15 4.40
N MET A 61 7.14 11.33 5.28
CA MET A 61 5.83 11.86 4.90
C MET A 61 5.92 13.28 4.35
N GLN A 62 6.74 14.16 4.95
CA GLN A 62 6.99 15.50 4.42
C GLN A 62 7.68 15.48 3.06
N ASN A 63 8.63 14.56 2.85
CA ASN A 63 9.28 14.39 1.56
C ASN A 63 8.29 13.92 0.49
N ILE A 64 7.42 12.96 0.78
CA ILE A 64 6.36 12.52 -0.13
C ILE A 64 5.46 13.69 -0.48
N ALA A 65 4.93 14.41 0.52
CA ALA A 65 4.04 15.54 0.32
C ALA A 65 4.63 16.63 -0.59
N LYS A 66 5.92 16.94 -0.41
CA LYS A 66 6.59 18.03 -1.12
C LYS A 66 7.07 17.64 -2.52
N ASN A 67 7.52 16.39 -2.70
CA ASN A 67 8.32 16.02 -3.87
C ASN A 67 7.71 14.90 -4.73
N GLN A 68 6.71 14.17 -4.23
CA GLN A 68 6.19 13.00 -4.92
C GLN A 68 4.74 13.12 -5.35
N LEU A 69 3.88 13.70 -4.48
CA LEU A 69 2.45 13.82 -4.78
C LEU A 69 2.21 14.61 -6.07
N ARG A 70 1.34 14.08 -6.92
CA ARG A 70 1.00 14.71 -8.19
C ARG A 70 -0.40 14.31 -8.65
N GLU A 71 -0.96 15.12 -9.52
CA GLU A 71 -2.18 14.75 -10.23
C GLU A 71 -1.92 13.57 -11.17
N PRO A 72 -2.86 12.60 -11.27
CA PRO A 72 -2.75 11.53 -12.24
C PRO A 72 -2.81 12.06 -13.67
N GLN A 73 -2.14 11.36 -14.58
CA GLN A 73 -2.20 11.65 -16.03
C GLN A 73 -3.60 11.44 -16.59
N ALA A 74 -4.34 10.48 -16.03
CA ALA A 74 -5.74 10.23 -16.37
C ALA A 74 -6.57 9.83 -15.15
N LYS A 75 -7.81 10.32 -15.12
CA LYS A 75 -8.86 9.92 -14.17
C LYS A 75 -10.01 9.29 -14.95
N LEU A 76 -10.32 8.04 -14.66
CA LEU A 76 -11.33 7.25 -15.36
C LEU A 76 -12.38 6.72 -14.37
N MET A 77 -13.45 6.12 -14.89
CA MET A 77 -14.51 5.49 -14.08
C MET A 77 -15.10 6.44 -13.01
N GLY A 78 -15.47 7.67 -13.42
CA GLY A 78 -15.97 8.67 -12.47
C GLY A 78 -14.95 9.12 -11.42
N SER A 79 -13.69 9.12 -11.78
CA SER A 79 -12.54 9.40 -10.91
C SER A 79 -12.22 8.29 -9.89
N ALA A 80 -12.81 7.10 -9.99
CA ALA A 80 -12.43 5.97 -9.15
C ALA A 80 -11.04 5.43 -9.49
N LEU A 81 -10.65 5.47 -10.78
CA LEU A 81 -9.38 4.97 -11.29
C LEU A 81 -8.45 6.12 -11.69
N TRP A 82 -7.24 6.11 -11.16
CA TRP A 82 -6.18 7.08 -11.41
C TRP A 82 -4.95 6.42 -12.03
N ILE A 83 -4.48 6.95 -13.15
CA ILE A 83 -3.28 6.48 -13.84
C ILE A 83 -2.20 7.54 -13.68
N PHE A 84 -1.07 7.18 -13.11
CA PHE A 84 0.09 8.06 -12.91
C PHE A 84 1.15 7.86 -13.98
N LYS A 85 1.28 6.66 -14.51
CA LYS A 85 2.17 6.31 -15.63
C LYS A 85 1.56 5.19 -16.47
N GLU A 86 1.78 5.25 -17.78
CA GLU A 86 1.49 4.14 -18.68
C GLU A 86 2.51 3.00 -18.54
N PRO A 87 2.16 1.77 -18.92
CA PRO A 87 3.08 0.64 -18.86
C PRO A 87 4.26 0.81 -19.81
N VAL A 88 5.45 0.46 -19.33
CA VAL A 88 6.69 0.44 -20.09
C VAL A 88 7.05 -1.01 -20.43
N ASN A 89 7.34 -1.29 -21.70
CA ASN A 89 7.66 -2.64 -22.13
C ASN A 89 8.93 -3.18 -21.44
N GLY A 90 8.83 -4.38 -20.90
CA GLY A 90 9.93 -5.06 -20.21
C GLY A 90 10.03 -4.78 -18.72
N HIS A 91 9.25 -3.82 -18.18
CA HIS A 91 9.17 -3.59 -16.75
C HIS A 91 8.31 -4.66 -16.06
N LYS A 92 8.56 -4.87 -14.78
CA LYS A 92 7.84 -5.82 -13.92
C LYS A 92 6.82 -5.06 -13.09
N TYR A 93 5.56 -5.44 -13.25
CA TYR A 93 4.47 -4.84 -12.50
C TYR A 93 3.86 -5.85 -11.53
N VAL A 94 3.46 -5.36 -10.36
CA VAL A 94 2.67 -6.13 -9.40
C VAL A 94 1.41 -5.36 -9.06
N MET A 95 0.31 -6.08 -9.03
CA MET A 95 -1.02 -5.58 -8.72
C MET A 95 -1.50 -6.16 -7.40
N GLY A 96 -1.83 -5.31 -6.43
CA GLY A 96 -2.44 -5.70 -5.15
C GLY A 96 -3.91 -5.32 -5.11
N LEU A 97 -4.76 -6.26 -4.72
CA LEU A 97 -6.19 -6.08 -4.55
C LEU A 97 -6.57 -6.19 -3.08
N ASP A 98 -7.09 -5.13 -2.51
CA ASP A 98 -7.83 -5.15 -1.26
C ASP A 98 -9.34 -5.20 -1.58
N VAL A 99 -10.04 -6.21 -1.05
CA VAL A 99 -11.38 -6.58 -1.52
C VAL A 99 -12.41 -6.40 -0.43
N SER A 100 -13.29 -5.42 -0.57
CA SER A 100 -14.49 -5.22 0.26
C SER A 100 -15.72 -5.89 -0.35
N ARG A 101 -16.83 -5.91 0.41
CA ARG A 101 -18.11 -6.42 -0.09
C ARG A 101 -18.79 -5.54 -1.14
N GLY A 102 -18.43 -4.24 -1.16
CA GLY A 102 -19.03 -3.25 -2.06
C GLY A 102 -20.35 -2.65 -1.57
N ASP A 103 -20.97 -3.19 -0.53
CA ASP A 103 -22.23 -2.73 0.09
C ASP A 103 -22.03 -2.14 1.49
N SER A 104 -20.79 -2.11 1.99
CA SER A 104 -20.38 -1.59 3.29
C SER A 104 -19.84 -0.16 3.20
N GLU A 105 -19.33 0.36 4.32
CA GLU A 105 -18.59 1.64 4.33
C GLU A 105 -17.21 1.50 3.71
N ASP A 106 -16.64 0.29 3.70
CA ASP A 106 -15.30 0.01 3.20
C ASP A 106 -15.23 0.04 1.66
N PHE A 107 -14.09 0.49 1.17
CA PHE A 107 -13.80 0.52 -0.26
C PHE A 107 -13.01 -0.72 -0.67
N SER A 108 -13.10 -1.07 -1.95
CA SER A 108 -12.11 -1.96 -2.58
C SER A 108 -11.04 -1.13 -3.26
N SER A 109 -9.79 -1.60 -3.20
CA SER A 109 -8.66 -0.93 -3.82
C SER A 109 -7.91 -1.87 -4.78
N ILE A 110 -7.44 -1.30 -5.89
CA ILE A 110 -6.44 -1.92 -6.77
C ILE A 110 -5.25 -0.98 -6.83
N GLN A 111 -4.07 -1.50 -6.53
CA GLN A 111 -2.82 -0.77 -6.62
C GLN A 111 -1.89 -1.50 -7.60
N ILE A 112 -1.39 -0.81 -8.62
CA ILE A 112 -0.34 -1.35 -9.48
C ILE A 112 0.95 -0.56 -9.25
N ILE A 113 2.02 -1.30 -9.01
CA ILE A 113 3.36 -0.76 -8.83
C ILE A 113 4.30 -1.19 -9.96
N ASP A 114 5.20 -0.31 -10.36
CA ASP A 114 6.37 -0.64 -11.16
C ASP A 114 7.50 -1.03 -10.19
N PHE A 115 7.91 -2.30 -10.25
CA PHE A 115 8.95 -2.83 -9.39
C PHE A 115 10.35 -2.32 -9.78
N ASP A 116 10.60 -2.14 -11.08
CA ASP A 116 11.91 -1.72 -11.58
C ASP A 116 12.18 -0.24 -11.27
N GLU A 117 11.16 0.64 -11.40
CA GLU A 117 11.25 2.06 -11.06
C GLU A 117 10.88 2.39 -9.60
N ARG A 118 10.39 1.40 -8.85
CA ARG A 118 9.97 1.52 -7.45
C ARG A 118 8.95 2.63 -7.24
N GLU A 119 7.83 2.54 -7.95
CA GLU A 119 6.81 3.59 -7.92
C GLU A 119 5.39 3.05 -8.11
N GLN A 120 4.42 3.80 -7.58
CA GLN A 120 3.00 3.60 -7.82
C GLN A 120 2.65 4.10 -9.23
N VAL A 121 1.98 3.27 -10.04
CA VAL A 121 1.63 3.64 -11.43
C VAL A 121 0.13 3.74 -11.67
N LEU A 122 -0.68 2.98 -10.93
CA LEU A 122 -2.13 3.00 -11.04
C LEU A 122 -2.77 2.78 -9.67
N GLU A 123 -3.88 3.48 -9.44
CA GLU A 123 -4.73 3.32 -8.26
C GLU A 123 -6.20 3.30 -8.67
N TYR A 124 -6.94 2.32 -8.19
CA TYR A 124 -8.40 2.29 -8.19
C TYR A 124 -8.92 2.24 -6.76
N VAL A 125 -9.94 3.04 -6.46
CA VAL A 125 -10.68 3.00 -5.19
C VAL A 125 -12.16 3.13 -5.50
N GLY A 126 -12.95 2.17 -5.07
CA GLY A 126 -14.40 2.20 -5.33
C GLY A 126 -15.18 1.16 -4.54
N LYS A 127 -16.50 1.36 -4.51
CA LYS A 127 -17.44 0.41 -3.88
C LYS A 127 -18.08 -0.42 -4.97
N VAL A 128 -17.53 -1.60 -5.21
CA VAL A 128 -18.04 -2.56 -6.22
C VAL A 128 -18.04 -3.96 -5.64
N PRO A 129 -18.93 -4.85 -6.11
CA PRO A 129 -18.88 -6.26 -5.75
C PRO A 129 -17.53 -6.90 -6.14
N PRO A 130 -17.10 -7.97 -5.43
CA PRO A 130 -15.81 -8.63 -5.67
C PRO A 130 -15.61 -9.16 -7.11
N ASP A 131 -16.64 -9.61 -7.77
CA ASP A 131 -16.61 -10.07 -9.17
C ASP A 131 -16.39 -8.92 -10.16
N VAL A 132 -17.03 -7.78 -9.93
CA VAL A 132 -16.83 -6.56 -10.72
C VAL A 132 -15.41 -6.00 -10.50
N LEU A 133 -14.90 -6.04 -9.25
CA LEU A 133 -13.51 -5.68 -8.96
C LEU A 133 -12.53 -6.55 -9.75
N ALA A 134 -12.80 -7.85 -9.84
CA ALA A 134 -11.98 -8.78 -10.63
C ALA A 134 -11.97 -8.44 -12.12
N GLU A 135 -13.10 -8.00 -12.70
CA GLU A 135 -13.16 -7.56 -14.10
C GLU A 135 -12.32 -6.29 -14.34
N ILE A 136 -12.37 -5.35 -13.39
CA ILE A 136 -11.52 -4.15 -13.42
C ILE A 136 -10.05 -4.55 -13.30
N ALA A 137 -9.72 -5.43 -12.37
CA ALA A 137 -8.38 -5.95 -12.15
C ALA A 137 -7.84 -6.71 -13.37
N TYR A 138 -8.67 -7.54 -13.99
CA TYR A 138 -8.33 -8.24 -15.23
C TYR A 138 -7.92 -7.27 -16.34
N LYS A 139 -8.76 -6.26 -16.59
CA LYS A 139 -8.50 -5.26 -17.65
C LYS A 139 -7.19 -4.53 -17.41
N TRP A 140 -7.00 -3.96 -16.23
CA TRP A 140 -5.83 -3.13 -15.95
C TRP A 140 -4.59 -3.97 -15.67
N GLY A 141 -4.72 -5.10 -15.00
CA GLY A 141 -3.63 -6.04 -14.81
C GLY A 141 -3.10 -6.58 -16.13
N THR A 142 -3.96 -6.87 -17.11
CA THR A 142 -3.56 -7.27 -18.47
C THR A 142 -2.81 -6.14 -19.18
N MET A 143 -3.30 -4.90 -19.08
CA MET A 143 -2.62 -3.74 -19.69
C MET A 143 -1.19 -3.57 -19.19
N TYR A 144 -0.95 -3.77 -17.90
CA TYR A 144 0.38 -3.67 -17.29
C TYR A 144 1.16 -5.00 -17.27
N SER A 145 0.56 -6.10 -17.73
CA SER A 145 1.16 -7.44 -17.57
C SER A 145 1.53 -7.75 -16.12
N ALA A 146 0.68 -7.34 -15.18
CA ALA A 146 0.99 -7.30 -13.76
C ALA A 146 0.77 -8.65 -13.07
N TYR A 147 1.74 -9.11 -12.27
CA TYR A 147 1.54 -10.23 -11.36
C TYR A 147 0.58 -9.81 -10.23
N CYS A 148 -0.47 -10.59 -9.98
CA CYS A 148 -1.57 -10.18 -9.13
C CYS A 148 -1.54 -10.88 -7.76
N VAL A 149 -1.69 -10.10 -6.68
CA VAL A 149 -1.93 -10.59 -5.32
C VAL A 149 -3.27 -10.04 -4.80
N ILE A 150 -4.05 -10.91 -4.17
CA ILE A 150 -5.42 -10.60 -3.71
C ILE A 150 -5.48 -10.85 -2.21
N ASP A 151 -6.03 -9.92 -1.44
CA ASP A 151 -6.39 -10.21 -0.06
C ASP A 151 -7.59 -11.18 -0.02
N ILE A 152 -7.35 -12.36 0.55
CA ILE A 152 -8.39 -13.36 0.78
C ILE A 152 -8.77 -13.49 2.26
N THR A 153 -8.33 -12.55 3.09
CA THR A 153 -8.69 -12.50 4.52
C THR A 153 -10.19 -12.31 4.67
N GLY A 154 -10.82 -13.06 5.55
CA GLY A 154 -12.28 -12.99 5.73
C GLY A 154 -13.11 -13.55 4.57
N GLY A 155 -12.48 -14.01 3.48
CA GLY A 155 -13.14 -14.73 2.40
C GLY A 155 -13.69 -13.88 1.25
N MET A 156 -13.73 -12.54 1.37
CA MET A 156 -14.28 -11.67 0.31
C MET A 156 -13.47 -11.78 -0.99
N GLY A 157 -12.15 -11.71 -0.91
CA GLY A 157 -11.27 -11.81 -2.06
C GLY A 157 -11.26 -13.17 -2.77
N VAL A 158 -11.78 -14.23 -2.13
CA VAL A 158 -11.91 -15.56 -2.76
C VAL A 158 -12.77 -15.49 -4.02
N SER A 159 -13.84 -14.69 -4.01
CA SER A 159 -14.70 -14.48 -5.18
C SER A 159 -13.94 -13.82 -6.32
N SER A 160 -13.17 -12.75 -6.02
CA SER A 160 -12.32 -12.09 -7.02
C SER A 160 -11.23 -13.02 -7.57
N ALA A 161 -10.60 -13.83 -6.71
CA ALA A 161 -9.58 -14.78 -7.12
C ALA A 161 -10.14 -15.84 -8.09
N ARG A 162 -11.31 -16.43 -7.78
CA ARG A 162 -11.98 -17.38 -8.65
C ARG A 162 -12.39 -16.77 -9.99
N LYS A 163 -12.93 -15.54 -9.94
CA LYS A 163 -13.33 -14.83 -11.17
C LYS A 163 -12.14 -14.58 -12.08
N LEU A 164 -10.98 -14.18 -11.55
CA LEU A 164 -9.74 -14.00 -12.32
C LEU A 164 -9.22 -15.33 -12.89
N GLN A 165 -9.36 -16.45 -12.17
CA GLN A 165 -9.04 -17.78 -12.68
C GLN A 165 -9.98 -18.19 -13.82
N GLU A 166 -11.30 -17.98 -13.69
CA GLU A 166 -12.31 -18.23 -14.73
C GLU A 166 -12.04 -17.41 -16.00
N MET A 167 -11.59 -16.17 -15.84
CA MET A 167 -11.20 -15.29 -16.94
C MET A 167 -9.83 -15.63 -17.55
N ASN A 168 -9.13 -16.65 -17.04
CA ASN A 168 -7.79 -17.08 -17.47
C ASN A 168 -6.77 -15.93 -17.42
N TYR A 169 -6.63 -15.30 -16.25
CA TYR A 169 -5.64 -14.23 -16.07
C TYR A 169 -4.20 -14.77 -16.26
N GLU A 170 -3.54 -14.35 -17.33
CA GLU A 170 -2.29 -14.98 -17.83
C GLU A 170 -1.02 -14.53 -17.11
N PHE A 171 -1.03 -13.35 -16.44
CA PHE A 171 0.17 -12.76 -15.83
C PHE A 171 0.49 -13.29 -14.43
N GLY A 172 -0.25 -14.29 -13.99
CA GLY A 172 -0.05 -15.04 -12.76
C GLY A 172 -0.80 -14.43 -11.56
N LEU A 173 -1.27 -15.35 -10.73
CA LEU A 173 -1.92 -15.05 -9.45
C LEU A 173 -1.02 -15.58 -8.32
N TYR A 174 -0.71 -14.71 -7.37
CA TYR A 174 0.09 -15.11 -6.20
C TYR A 174 -0.66 -16.14 -5.36
N VAL A 175 0.05 -17.20 -4.97
CA VAL A 175 -0.44 -18.20 -4.03
C VAL A 175 0.47 -18.19 -2.82
N ASP A 176 -0.10 -17.94 -1.66
CA ASP A 176 0.68 -17.96 -0.43
C ASP A 176 1.19 -19.37 -0.13
N ASN A 177 2.50 -19.49 0.17
CA ASN A 177 3.09 -20.77 0.45
C ASN A 177 2.50 -21.34 1.73
N VAL A 178 1.91 -22.51 1.61
CA VAL A 178 1.53 -23.35 2.75
C VAL A 178 2.80 -23.70 3.50
N ASP A 179 2.77 -23.59 4.83
CA ASP A 179 3.84 -23.99 5.74
C ASP A 179 4.46 -25.34 5.31
N PRO A 180 5.75 -25.39 4.93
CA PRO A 180 6.41 -26.60 4.48
C PRO A 180 6.44 -27.71 5.56
N ASN A 181 6.16 -27.36 6.83
CA ASN A 181 6.11 -28.30 7.95
C ASN A 181 4.72 -28.90 8.19
N LYS A 182 3.67 -28.44 7.55
CA LYS A 182 2.37 -29.11 7.59
C LYS A 182 2.43 -30.40 6.77
N LYS A 183 2.50 -31.55 7.45
CA LYS A 183 2.33 -32.86 6.81
C LYS A 183 1.05 -32.88 5.98
N TRP A 184 1.19 -32.97 4.67
CA TRP A 184 0.11 -33.08 3.71
C TRP A 184 -0.73 -34.31 4.05
N LYS A 185 -1.96 -34.12 4.47
CA LYS A 185 -2.99 -35.16 4.37
C LYS A 185 -3.68 -34.93 3.02
N TRP A 186 -3.65 -35.93 2.15
CA TRP A 186 -4.38 -35.92 0.88
C TRP A 186 -5.87 -35.75 1.19
N ASP A 187 -6.44 -34.59 0.86
CA ASP A 187 -7.87 -34.32 0.80
C ASP A 187 -8.20 -33.90 -0.62
N PRO A 188 -8.95 -34.71 -1.38
CA PRO A 188 -9.31 -34.39 -2.77
C PRO A 188 -10.11 -33.07 -2.89
N LYS A 189 -10.78 -32.62 -1.82
CA LYS A 189 -11.54 -31.36 -1.76
C LYS A 189 -10.69 -30.16 -1.31
N ALA A 190 -9.53 -30.41 -0.69
CA ALA A 190 -8.60 -29.37 -0.20
C ALA A 190 -7.53 -28.98 -1.24
N ASN A 191 -7.57 -29.54 -2.44
CA ASN A 191 -6.51 -29.37 -3.44
C ASN A 191 -6.66 -28.12 -4.33
N GLU A 192 -7.72 -27.37 -4.19
CA GLU A 192 -7.86 -26.09 -4.89
C GLU A 192 -7.17 -25.00 -4.06
N LYS A 193 -5.90 -24.74 -4.35
CA LYS A 193 -5.20 -23.58 -3.77
C LYS A 193 -5.85 -22.31 -4.30
N ILE A 194 -6.56 -21.61 -3.44
CA ILE A 194 -7.14 -20.31 -3.77
C ILE A 194 -5.99 -19.30 -3.86
N PRO A 195 -5.81 -18.63 -5.01
CA PRO A 195 -4.81 -17.56 -5.12
C PRO A 195 -5.12 -16.41 -4.16
N GLY A 196 -4.08 -15.86 -3.54
CA GLY A 196 -4.19 -14.73 -2.65
C GLY A 196 -3.30 -14.86 -1.42
N ILE A 197 -3.40 -13.88 -0.54
CA ILE A 197 -2.69 -13.80 0.73
C ILE A 197 -3.69 -13.62 1.87
N ASN A 198 -3.42 -14.28 3.00
CA ASN A 198 -4.18 -14.07 4.24
C ASN A 198 -3.38 -13.19 5.19
N PHE A 199 -3.92 -12.02 5.53
CA PHE A 199 -3.28 -11.03 6.38
C PHE A 199 -3.15 -11.40 7.84
N ASN A 200 -4.00 -12.26 8.39
CA ASN A 200 -4.16 -12.44 9.82
C ASN A 200 -2.84 -12.56 10.61
N ASN A 201 -1.87 -13.29 10.04
CA ASN A 201 -0.56 -13.50 10.69
C ASN A 201 0.59 -12.74 10.01
N LYS A 202 0.32 -11.94 8.99
CA LYS A 202 1.34 -11.30 8.15
C LYS A 202 1.21 -9.78 8.06
N ARG A 203 0.14 -9.19 8.61
CA ARG A 203 -0.14 -7.76 8.52
C ARG A 203 1.09 -6.92 8.88
N VAL A 204 1.72 -7.22 10.02
CA VAL A 204 2.90 -6.48 10.48
C VAL A 204 4.06 -6.58 9.47
N GLN A 205 4.30 -7.77 8.91
CA GLN A 205 5.38 -7.97 7.93
C GLN A 205 5.08 -7.28 6.60
N ILE A 206 3.84 -7.34 6.14
CA ILE A 206 3.41 -6.71 4.88
C ILE A 206 3.51 -5.20 4.98
N ILE A 207 3.05 -4.60 6.08
CA ILE A 207 3.17 -3.16 6.33
C ILE A 207 4.63 -2.75 6.50
N ALA A 208 5.44 -3.54 7.21
CA ALA A 208 6.87 -3.27 7.36
C ALA A 208 7.61 -3.25 6.01
N SER A 209 7.23 -4.13 5.04
CA SER A 209 7.80 -4.08 3.68
C SER A 209 7.48 -2.76 2.97
N PHE A 210 6.27 -2.22 3.13
CA PHE A 210 5.93 -0.93 2.54
C PHE A 210 6.69 0.23 3.20
N GLU A 211 6.74 0.25 4.52
CA GLU A 211 7.49 1.25 5.27
C GLU A 211 9.00 1.22 4.89
N GLU A 212 9.58 0.03 4.79
CA GLU A 212 10.94 -0.18 4.30
C GLU A 212 11.12 0.29 2.85
N ALA A 213 10.17 -0.02 1.97
CA ALA A 213 10.22 0.43 0.57
C ALA A 213 10.21 1.96 0.46
N ILE A 214 9.39 2.66 1.27
CA ILE A 214 9.37 4.14 1.34
C ILE A 214 10.73 4.67 1.77
N ARG A 215 11.33 4.13 2.82
CA ARG A 215 12.68 4.51 3.28
C ARG A 215 13.75 4.31 2.19
N HIS A 216 13.58 3.32 1.34
CA HIS A 216 14.47 3.03 0.22
C HIS A 216 14.05 3.71 -1.09
N GLY A 217 13.23 4.76 -1.03
CA GLY A 217 12.91 5.64 -2.15
C GLY A 217 11.78 5.16 -3.05
N PHE A 218 10.89 4.28 -2.58
CA PHE A 218 9.65 3.98 -3.29
C PHE A 218 8.78 5.24 -3.37
N LYS A 219 8.21 5.51 -4.56
CA LYS A 219 7.48 6.74 -4.84
C LYS A 219 5.97 6.52 -4.74
N VAL A 220 5.32 7.29 -3.89
CA VAL A 220 3.86 7.37 -3.75
C VAL A 220 3.37 8.63 -4.43
N TYR A 221 2.49 8.50 -5.40
CA TYR A 221 1.97 9.63 -6.18
C TYR A 221 0.57 10.05 -5.78
N SER A 222 -0.22 9.10 -5.27
CA SER A 222 -1.63 9.33 -4.94
C SER A 222 -1.82 10.10 -3.65
N HIS A 223 -2.64 11.17 -3.72
CA HIS A 223 -3.13 11.86 -2.54
C HIS A 223 -4.01 10.97 -1.66
N ARG A 224 -4.74 9.99 -2.22
CA ARG A 224 -5.58 9.06 -1.46
C ARG A 224 -4.72 8.14 -0.60
N THR A 225 -3.75 7.44 -1.21
CA THR A 225 -2.79 6.62 -0.48
C THR A 225 -2.04 7.44 0.58
N TYR A 226 -1.59 8.65 0.24
CA TYR A 226 -0.91 9.54 1.20
C TYR A 226 -1.80 9.93 2.39
N ASN A 227 -3.09 10.24 2.16
CA ASN A 227 -4.02 10.60 3.22
C ASN A 227 -4.24 9.42 4.19
N GLU A 228 -4.36 8.20 3.68
CA GLU A 228 -4.41 7.01 4.54
C GLU A 228 -3.12 6.85 5.35
N MET A 229 -1.94 7.02 4.74
CA MET A 229 -0.65 6.96 5.44
C MET A 229 -0.55 7.96 6.60
N ASN A 230 -1.15 9.15 6.49
CA ASN A 230 -1.16 10.15 7.56
C ASN A 230 -1.95 9.69 8.80
N THR A 231 -2.94 8.82 8.63
CA THR A 231 -3.83 8.35 9.69
C THR A 231 -3.56 6.90 10.09
N PHE A 232 -2.46 6.32 9.58
CA PHE A 232 -2.08 4.95 9.84
C PHE A 232 -1.06 4.87 10.97
N VAL A 233 -1.47 4.28 12.11
CA VAL A 233 -0.76 4.36 13.39
C VAL A 233 -0.60 3.00 14.05
N TYR A 234 0.30 2.90 15.02
CA TYR A 234 0.38 1.73 15.87
C TYR A 234 -0.69 1.80 16.97
N ILE A 235 -1.65 0.88 16.95
CA ILE A 235 -2.66 0.68 17.99
C ILE A 235 -2.31 -0.61 18.74
N ASN A 236 -1.96 -0.50 20.02
CA ASN A 236 -1.52 -1.64 20.84
C ASN A 236 -0.37 -2.46 20.19
N GLY A 237 0.56 -1.77 19.53
CA GLY A 237 1.71 -2.38 18.85
C GLY A 237 1.41 -3.04 17.49
N ARG A 238 0.21 -2.86 16.96
CA ARG A 238 -0.17 -3.33 15.61
C ARG A 238 -0.45 -2.13 14.70
N PRO A 239 0.03 -2.14 13.45
CA PRO A 239 -0.28 -1.08 12.50
C PRO A 239 -1.74 -1.18 12.07
N ASP A 240 -2.48 -0.07 12.20
CA ASP A 240 -3.90 0.01 11.88
C ASP A 240 -4.31 1.44 11.55
N HIS A 241 -5.47 1.62 10.92
CA HIS A 241 -6.04 2.94 10.68
C HIS A 241 -6.68 3.50 11.96
N GLN A 242 -6.72 4.81 12.09
CA GLN A 242 -7.45 5.46 13.16
C GLN A 242 -8.95 5.30 12.97
N LYS A 243 -9.69 5.38 14.09
CA LYS A 243 -11.15 5.21 14.07
C LYS A 243 -11.81 6.18 13.07
N GLY A 244 -12.59 5.62 12.13
CA GLY A 244 -13.29 6.38 11.11
C GLY A 244 -12.42 6.77 9.91
N GLN A 245 -11.22 6.20 9.80
CA GLN A 245 -10.34 6.30 8.64
C GLN A 245 -10.29 4.97 7.90
N HIS A 246 -9.64 4.95 6.75
CA HIS A 246 -9.49 3.79 5.87
C HIS A 246 -8.01 3.46 5.66
N ASP A 247 -7.74 2.22 5.23
CA ASP A 247 -6.40 1.74 4.90
C ASP A 247 -6.39 0.86 3.63
N ASP A 248 -7.45 0.91 2.84
CA ASP A 248 -7.64 0.06 1.65
C ASP A 248 -6.50 0.25 0.62
N CYS A 249 -6.07 1.50 0.39
CA CYS A 249 -4.95 1.80 -0.51
C CYS A 249 -3.62 1.29 0.06
N ILE A 250 -3.39 1.51 1.36
CA ILE A 250 -2.19 1.01 2.07
C ILE A 250 -2.13 -0.51 1.97
N MET A 251 -3.24 -1.20 2.19
CA MET A 251 -3.28 -2.64 2.17
C MET A 251 -2.97 -3.17 0.76
N GLY A 252 -3.59 -2.60 -0.28
CA GLY A 252 -3.33 -2.97 -1.67
C GLY A 252 -1.86 -2.77 -2.07
N ILE A 253 -1.29 -1.60 -1.81
CA ILE A 253 0.09 -1.28 -2.20
C ILE A 253 1.12 -2.09 -1.39
N SER A 254 0.87 -2.29 -0.09
CA SER A 254 1.74 -3.08 0.78
C SER A 254 1.84 -4.53 0.34
N MET A 255 0.72 -5.15 -0.06
CA MET A 255 0.70 -6.50 -0.62
C MET A 255 1.50 -6.60 -1.92
N ALA A 256 1.31 -5.63 -2.82
CA ALA A 256 2.02 -5.60 -4.08
C ALA A 256 3.55 -5.55 -3.85
N ILE A 257 4.02 -4.69 -2.95
CA ILE A 257 5.44 -4.57 -2.60
C ILE A 257 5.97 -5.86 -1.96
N TYR A 258 5.27 -6.38 -0.95
CA TYR A 258 5.69 -7.59 -0.24
C TYR A 258 5.83 -8.80 -1.17
N VAL A 259 4.90 -8.96 -2.11
CA VAL A 259 4.93 -10.06 -3.08
C VAL A 259 5.99 -9.82 -4.15
N ALA A 260 6.18 -8.58 -4.62
CA ALA A 260 7.21 -8.21 -5.56
C ALA A 260 8.60 -8.58 -5.04
N GLU A 261 8.91 -8.19 -3.81
CA GLU A 261 10.20 -8.51 -3.18
C GLU A 261 10.43 -10.00 -3.05
N LYS A 262 9.44 -10.76 -2.60
CA LYS A 262 9.57 -12.23 -2.47
C LYS A 262 9.71 -12.93 -3.81
N SER A 263 8.89 -12.55 -4.80
CA SER A 263 8.82 -13.26 -6.08
C SER A 263 10.01 -12.94 -6.96
N PHE A 264 10.42 -11.68 -7.07
CA PHE A 264 11.49 -11.29 -7.99
C PHE A 264 12.89 -11.49 -7.41
N GLN A 265 13.08 -11.37 -6.09
CA GLN A 265 14.35 -11.72 -5.45
C GLN A 265 14.64 -13.21 -5.55
N SER A 266 13.64 -14.09 -5.42
CA SER A 266 13.83 -15.54 -5.59
C SER A 266 14.17 -15.90 -7.03
N LEU A 267 13.55 -15.29 -8.03
CA LEU A 267 13.88 -15.45 -9.44
C LEU A 267 15.31 -15.01 -9.73
N GLN A 268 15.75 -13.87 -9.20
CA GLN A 268 17.11 -13.36 -9.39
C GLN A 268 18.18 -14.29 -8.77
N LYS A 269 17.88 -14.89 -7.61
CA LYS A 269 18.75 -15.93 -7.00
C LYS A 269 18.87 -17.17 -7.89
N VAL A 270 17.75 -17.65 -8.46
CA VAL A 270 17.75 -18.81 -9.38
C VAL A 270 18.55 -18.50 -10.65
N VAL A 271 18.33 -17.34 -11.27
CA VAL A 271 19.05 -16.90 -12.46
C VAL A 271 20.57 -16.80 -12.19
N ASN A 272 20.96 -16.21 -11.06
CA ASN A 272 22.36 -16.10 -10.68
C ASN A 272 23.00 -17.48 -10.41
N HIS A 273 22.30 -18.38 -9.76
CA HIS A 273 22.76 -19.75 -9.53
C HIS A 273 22.92 -20.52 -10.85
N THR A 274 21.95 -20.41 -11.76
CA THR A 274 22.03 -21.04 -13.09
C THR A 274 23.20 -20.48 -13.91
N LYS A 275 23.42 -19.14 -13.89
CA LYS A 275 24.59 -18.51 -14.54
C LYS A 275 25.91 -19.02 -13.94
N ALA A 276 26.00 -19.14 -12.62
CA ALA A 276 27.19 -19.66 -11.95
C ALA A 276 27.46 -21.13 -12.33
N MET A 277 26.43 -21.98 -12.41
CA MET A 277 26.55 -23.35 -12.89
C MET A 277 27.02 -23.41 -14.37
N LEU A 278 26.43 -22.62 -15.26
CA LEU A 278 26.81 -22.59 -16.67
C LEU A 278 28.26 -22.12 -16.84
N ASN A 279 28.70 -21.12 -16.08
CA ASN A 279 30.07 -20.65 -16.08
C ASN A 279 31.05 -21.71 -15.59
N SER A 280 30.70 -22.45 -14.51
CA SER A 280 31.56 -23.57 -14.02
C SER A 280 31.70 -24.68 -15.07
N TRP A 281 30.62 -25.03 -15.78
CA TRP A 281 30.68 -26.03 -16.86
C TRP A 281 31.52 -25.55 -18.04
N SER A 282 31.44 -24.27 -18.43
CA SER A 282 32.26 -23.72 -19.51
C SER A 282 33.75 -23.76 -19.16
N THR A 283 34.13 -23.49 -17.92
CA THR A 283 35.52 -23.54 -17.45
C THR A 283 36.06 -24.98 -17.47
N THR A 284 35.27 -25.95 -16.99
CA THR A 284 35.65 -27.36 -17.00
C THR A 284 35.81 -27.92 -18.43
N LEU A 285 35.00 -27.44 -19.39
CA LEU A 285 35.12 -27.82 -20.79
C LEU A 285 36.38 -27.24 -21.49
N HIS A 286 36.87 -26.09 -21.03
CA HIS A 286 38.11 -25.50 -21.52
C HIS A 286 39.36 -26.17 -20.96
N GLU A 287 39.35 -26.63 -19.70
CA GLU A 287 40.44 -27.34 -19.07
C GLU A 287 40.65 -28.76 -19.70
N ASN A 288 39.56 -29.47 -20.04
CA ASN A 288 39.60 -30.75 -20.68
C ASN A 288 39.98 -30.73 -22.18
N LYS A 289 40.15 -29.59 -22.82
CA LYS A 289 40.63 -29.46 -24.20
C LYS A 289 42.14 -29.20 -24.28
N ASN A 290 42.80 -28.93 -23.16
CA ASN A 290 44.23 -28.63 -23.05
C ASN A 290 45.04 -29.77 -22.41
N THR A 291 44.44 -30.95 -22.23
CA THR A 291 45.09 -32.22 -21.88
C THR A 291 44.96 -33.17 -23.07
#